data_09696290722859aeefefd958aa7ae09e
#
_entry.id   09696290722859aeefefd958aa7ae09e
#
_cell.length_a   1.000
_cell.length_b   1.000
_cell.length_c   1.000
_cell.angle_alpha   90.00
_cell.angle_beta   90.00
_cell.angle_gamma   90.00
#
_symmetry.space_group_name_H-M   'P 1'
#
loop_
_entity.id
_entity.type
_entity.pdbx_description
1 polymer ?
#
loop_
_entity_poly.entity_id
_entity_poly.type
_entity_poly.pdbx_seq_one_letter_code
_entity_poly.pdbx_strand_id
1 'polypeptide(L)'
;MVIKLSFHVCSHILNYFCSYISGYKNRFQNFIKHLREMGDEVIVVTNHEGVPQEFHGAKVIGSWSFPCPLYGKVPLSLALSPRIISEVAKFKPDIIHASSPGIMVFGALAIAKLLSVPLVMSYHTHVPVYIPRYTFSWLVEPMWQVIRFLHRAADLTLVPSVAIIKDFETAHVISANRIRLWNKGVDSASFHPRFRSHEMRVRLSDSEPDKPLIIHVGRFGREKNLDFLKMVMDRLPGVRIAFVGDGPYRTELEKMFEGMPAVFTGMMQGEELSQAYASGDVFVMPSESETLGQVVLESMSSGVPVVAVRAGGIPDIIPGDAEGRTSFLFAPGDLDDCVGKIRLLLTDDEFRGDMGRTARAEMEKRDWRAASKTIRNEFYSSAIDYWRKKQADIVQPLQWLAQMFMPAPNRVIGGGIKQ
;
A
#
# COMPACT_ATOMS: atom_id res chain seq x y z
N MET A 1 -21.76 -8.26 25.04
CA MET A 1 -22.45 -7.14 24.37
C MET A 1 -21.49 -6.58 23.32
N VAL A 2 -21.67 -6.95 22.05
CA VAL A 2 -20.83 -6.43 20.96
C VAL A 2 -21.42 -5.08 20.58
N ILE A 3 -20.79 -4.00 21.02
CA ILE A 3 -21.15 -2.65 20.57
C ILE A 3 -20.68 -2.57 19.11
N LYS A 4 -21.62 -2.51 18.18
CA LYS A 4 -21.37 -2.26 16.77
C LYS A 4 -20.97 -0.78 16.65
N LEU A 5 -19.68 -0.49 16.70
CA LEU A 5 -19.15 0.84 16.43
C LEU A 5 -19.33 1.10 14.92
N SER A 6 -20.16 2.07 14.59
CA SER A 6 -20.22 2.62 13.23
C SER A 6 -19.33 3.84 13.19
N PHE A 7 -18.27 3.80 12.35
CA PHE A 7 -17.39 4.94 12.17
C PHE A 7 -17.77 5.72 10.92
N HIS A 8 -17.68 7.04 10.99
CA HIS A 8 -17.69 7.94 9.85
C HIS A 8 -16.23 8.20 9.44
N VAL A 9 -15.79 7.53 8.39
CA VAL A 9 -14.39 7.58 7.92
C VAL A 9 -14.29 8.49 6.70
N CYS A 10 -13.48 9.54 6.78
CA CYS A 10 -13.11 10.35 5.63
C CYS A 10 -11.75 9.89 5.12
N SER A 11 -11.69 9.41 3.88
CA SER A 11 -10.44 8.93 3.26
C SER A 11 -9.99 9.87 2.15
N HIS A 12 -8.76 10.40 2.27
CA HIS A 12 -8.11 11.20 1.25
C HIS A 12 -7.12 10.32 0.49
N ILE A 13 -7.52 9.87 -0.71
CA ILE A 13 -6.76 8.89 -1.49
C ILE A 13 -6.28 9.51 -2.79
N LEU A 14 -4.97 9.46 -2.98
CA LEU A 14 -4.33 9.85 -4.22
C LEU A 14 -4.64 8.84 -5.35
N ASN A 15 -5.08 9.30 -6.52
CA ASN A 15 -5.23 8.50 -7.74
C ASN A 15 -6.21 7.31 -7.66
N TYR A 16 -7.35 7.47 -7.02
CA TYR A 16 -8.31 6.38 -6.84
C TYR A 16 -8.88 5.82 -8.16
N PHE A 17 -9.10 6.67 -9.18
CA PHE A 17 -9.75 6.29 -10.44
C PHE A 17 -8.91 6.47 -11.70
N CYS A 18 -7.65 6.90 -11.60
CA CYS A 18 -6.79 7.02 -12.78
C CYS A 18 -6.38 5.66 -13.33
N SER A 19 -6.17 5.58 -14.63
CA SER A 19 -5.62 4.45 -15.38
C SER A 19 -4.19 4.04 -14.96
N TYR A 20 -3.62 4.74 -13.99
CA TYR A 20 -2.29 4.46 -13.45
C TYR A 20 -2.33 3.29 -12.46
N ILE A 21 -1.59 2.23 -12.77
CA ILE A 21 -1.46 1.07 -11.88
C ILE A 21 -0.62 1.44 -10.68
N SER A 22 -1.23 1.37 -9.51
CA SER A 22 -0.53 1.52 -8.24
C SER A 22 -1.04 0.45 -7.28
N GLY A 23 -0.12 -0.31 -6.70
CA GLY A 23 -0.47 -1.39 -5.76
C GLY A 23 -1.29 -0.92 -4.55
N TYR A 24 -1.17 0.35 -4.15
CA TYR A 24 -1.97 0.90 -3.05
C TYR A 24 -3.44 1.22 -3.45
N LYS A 25 -3.75 1.39 -4.75
CA LYS A 25 -5.13 1.56 -5.22
C LYS A 25 -5.99 0.35 -4.82
N ASN A 26 -5.56 -0.86 -5.17
CA ASN A 26 -6.25 -2.10 -4.81
C ASN A 26 -6.40 -2.25 -3.29
N ARG A 27 -5.38 -1.82 -2.53
CA ARG A 27 -5.40 -1.83 -1.07
C ARG A 27 -6.52 -0.97 -0.50
N PHE A 28 -6.66 0.27 -0.95
CA PHE A 28 -7.71 1.16 -0.49
C PHE A 28 -9.09 0.74 -1.00
N GLN A 29 -9.20 0.19 -2.20
CA GLN A 29 -10.46 -0.33 -2.72
C GLN A 29 -11.00 -1.47 -1.84
N ASN A 30 -10.17 -2.44 -1.51
CA ASN A 30 -10.53 -3.52 -0.59
C ASN A 30 -10.82 -3.00 0.82
N PHE A 31 -10.01 -2.05 1.30
CA PHE A 31 -10.21 -1.46 2.61
C PHE A 31 -11.58 -0.74 2.73
N ILE A 32 -11.95 0.10 1.75
CA ILE A 32 -13.25 0.78 1.72
C ILE A 32 -14.39 -0.24 1.63
N LYS A 33 -14.28 -1.22 0.73
CA LYS A 33 -15.26 -2.31 0.60
C LYS A 33 -15.53 -2.96 1.96
N HIS A 34 -14.49 -3.37 2.67
CA HIS A 34 -14.64 -4.07 3.95
C HIS A 34 -15.11 -3.16 5.09
N LEU A 35 -14.75 -1.87 5.11
CA LEU A 35 -15.33 -0.91 6.05
C LEU A 35 -16.85 -0.81 5.85
N ARG A 36 -17.29 -0.67 4.60
CA ARG A 36 -18.73 -0.63 4.27
C ARG A 36 -19.46 -1.92 4.65
N GLU A 37 -18.86 -3.09 4.38
CA GLU A 37 -19.40 -4.40 4.81
C GLU A 37 -19.49 -4.52 6.34
N MET A 38 -18.60 -3.88 7.10
CA MET A 38 -18.66 -3.81 8.56
C MET A 38 -19.69 -2.80 9.09
N GLY A 39 -20.34 -2.04 8.20
CA GLY A 39 -21.38 -1.07 8.52
C GLY A 39 -20.88 0.31 8.86
N ASP A 40 -19.62 0.64 8.49
CA ASP A 40 -19.09 2.00 8.62
C ASP A 40 -19.58 2.89 7.48
N GLU A 41 -19.86 4.15 7.77
CA GLU A 41 -20.08 5.18 6.77
C GLU A 41 -18.73 5.71 6.27
N VAL A 42 -18.58 5.80 4.95
CA VAL A 42 -17.31 6.23 4.34
C VAL A 42 -17.55 7.29 3.29
N ILE A 43 -16.75 8.36 3.35
CA ILE A 43 -16.61 9.35 2.30
C ILE A 43 -15.17 9.32 1.76
N VAL A 44 -15.02 9.36 0.45
CA VAL A 44 -13.72 9.32 -0.24
C VAL A 44 -13.49 10.64 -0.93
N VAL A 45 -12.37 11.31 -0.62
CA VAL A 45 -11.91 12.49 -1.35
C VAL A 45 -10.71 12.09 -2.21
N THR A 46 -10.76 12.38 -3.50
CA THR A 46 -9.70 12.02 -4.45
C THR A 46 -9.31 13.18 -5.36
N ASN A 47 -8.12 13.13 -5.92
CA ASN A 47 -7.52 14.18 -6.75
C ASN A 47 -7.95 14.12 -8.23
N HIS A 48 -9.08 13.51 -8.56
CA HIS A 48 -9.53 13.37 -9.94
C HIS A 48 -10.95 13.91 -10.10
N GLU A 49 -11.18 14.71 -11.14
CA GLU A 49 -12.50 15.10 -11.57
C GLU A 49 -13.11 14.01 -12.47
N GLY A 50 -14.44 13.93 -12.54
CA GLY A 50 -15.12 12.91 -13.36
C GLY A 50 -15.12 11.50 -12.75
N VAL A 51 -14.90 11.39 -11.44
CA VAL A 51 -15.00 10.12 -10.70
C VAL A 51 -16.45 9.68 -10.52
N PRO A 52 -16.73 8.38 -10.36
CA PRO A 52 -18.04 7.90 -9.93
C PRO A 52 -18.47 8.58 -8.64
N GLN A 53 -19.77 8.86 -8.51
CA GLN A 53 -20.28 9.49 -7.29
C GLN A 53 -20.26 8.56 -6.09
N GLU A 54 -20.22 7.26 -6.33
CA GLU A 54 -20.25 6.22 -5.28
C GLU A 54 -19.33 5.04 -5.63
N PHE A 55 -18.78 4.42 -4.59
CA PHE A 55 -17.99 3.19 -4.68
C PHE A 55 -18.27 2.30 -3.46
N HIS A 56 -18.83 1.10 -3.68
CA HIS A 56 -19.27 0.17 -2.63
C HIS A 56 -20.13 0.83 -1.53
N GLY A 57 -20.99 1.77 -1.89
CA GLY A 57 -21.80 2.53 -0.94
C GLY A 57 -21.06 3.69 -0.25
N ALA A 58 -19.79 3.94 -0.57
CA ALA A 58 -19.04 5.09 -0.10
C ALA A 58 -19.21 6.26 -1.08
N LYS A 59 -19.58 7.45 -0.58
CA LYS A 59 -19.65 8.68 -1.40
C LYS A 59 -18.26 9.08 -1.85
N VAL A 60 -18.09 9.40 -3.15
CA VAL A 60 -16.81 9.84 -3.71
C VAL A 60 -16.88 11.31 -4.12
N ILE A 61 -15.88 12.10 -3.72
CA ILE A 61 -15.75 13.52 -4.03
C ILE A 61 -14.46 13.73 -4.82
N GLY A 62 -14.58 14.11 -6.07
CA GLY A 62 -13.46 14.54 -6.90
C GLY A 62 -12.99 15.94 -6.53
N SER A 63 -11.71 16.18 -6.62
CA SER A 63 -11.05 17.47 -6.41
C SER A 63 -10.38 17.93 -7.69
N TRP A 64 -10.42 19.24 -7.95
CA TRP A 64 -9.63 19.82 -9.03
C TRP A 64 -8.15 19.47 -8.88
N SER A 65 -7.51 19.16 -10.00
CA SER A 65 -6.11 18.74 -10.04
C SER A 65 -5.39 19.32 -11.25
N PHE A 66 -4.06 19.40 -11.15
CA PHE A 66 -3.16 19.77 -12.25
C PHE A 66 -2.07 18.70 -12.42
N PRO A 67 -1.52 18.54 -13.64
CA PRO A 67 -0.49 17.52 -13.88
C PRO A 67 0.80 17.86 -13.14
N CYS A 68 1.46 16.84 -12.58
CA CYS A 68 2.76 17.00 -11.94
C CYS A 68 3.80 17.47 -12.97
N PRO A 69 4.52 18.58 -12.73
CA PRO A 69 5.53 19.07 -13.69
C PRO A 69 6.65 18.07 -14.00
N LEU A 70 7.04 17.25 -13.01
CA LEU A 70 8.11 16.25 -13.14
C LEU A 70 7.62 14.88 -13.61
N TYR A 71 6.31 14.64 -13.54
CA TYR A 71 5.70 13.36 -13.89
C TYR A 71 4.24 13.57 -14.35
N GLY A 72 4.07 14.03 -15.58
CA GLY A 72 2.80 14.55 -16.13
C GLY A 72 1.58 13.62 -16.05
N LYS A 73 1.78 12.31 -15.82
CA LYS A 73 0.68 11.35 -15.64
C LYS A 73 0.08 11.34 -14.21
N VAL A 74 0.69 12.05 -13.25
CA VAL A 74 0.22 12.11 -11.86
C VAL A 74 -0.50 13.44 -11.61
N PRO A 75 -1.82 13.44 -11.38
CA PRO A 75 -2.54 14.64 -11.03
C PRO A 75 -2.24 15.04 -9.58
N LEU A 76 -1.94 16.31 -9.37
CA LEU A 76 -1.69 16.91 -8.07
C LEU A 76 -2.89 17.75 -7.64
N SER A 77 -3.31 17.61 -6.38
CA SER A 77 -4.38 18.40 -5.77
C SER A 77 -4.13 18.56 -4.28
N LEU A 78 -4.47 19.71 -3.73
CA LEU A 78 -4.54 19.91 -2.28
C LEU A 78 -5.82 19.33 -1.68
N ALA A 79 -6.86 19.09 -2.49
CA ALA A 79 -8.19 18.69 -2.05
C ALA A 79 -8.76 19.60 -0.92
N LEU A 80 -8.42 20.87 -0.99
CA LEU A 80 -8.79 21.89 -0.01
C LEU A 80 -9.61 22.98 -0.71
N SER A 81 -10.92 22.76 -0.84
CA SER A 81 -11.87 23.73 -1.38
C SER A 81 -13.04 23.93 -0.42
N PRO A 82 -13.74 25.10 -0.44
CA PRO A 82 -14.91 25.33 0.41
C PRO A 82 -15.96 24.23 0.26
N ARG A 83 -16.15 23.70 -0.96
CA ARG A 83 -17.06 22.57 -1.24
C ARG A 83 -16.64 21.32 -0.49
N ILE A 84 -15.36 20.90 -0.58
CA ILE A 84 -14.86 19.71 0.10
C ILE A 84 -14.94 19.86 1.61
N ILE A 85 -14.53 21.00 2.15
CA ILE A 85 -14.62 21.30 3.59
C ILE A 85 -16.08 21.19 4.07
N SER A 86 -17.02 21.79 3.33
CA SER A 86 -18.45 21.74 3.66
C SER A 86 -19.00 20.31 3.63
N GLU A 87 -18.65 19.52 2.61
CA GLU A 87 -19.09 18.12 2.50
C GLU A 87 -18.54 17.26 3.62
N VAL A 88 -17.26 17.40 3.96
CA VAL A 88 -16.64 16.67 5.07
C VAL A 88 -17.22 17.13 6.42
N ALA A 89 -17.46 18.43 6.61
CA ALA A 89 -18.08 18.95 7.82
C ALA A 89 -19.53 18.46 8.02
N LYS A 90 -20.33 18.40 6.94
CA LYS A 90 -21.69 17.82 6.97
C LYS A 90 -21.68 16.33 7.31
N PHE A 91 -20.68 15.60 6.81
CA PHE A 91 -20.51 14.18 7.06
C PHE A 91 -20.11 13.87 8.52
N LYS A 92 -19.47 14.81 9.23
CA LYS A 92 -19.05 14.70 10.64
C LYS A 92 -18.21 13.43 10.89
N PRO A 93 -17.05 13.29 10.24
CA PRO A 93 -16.24 12.08 10.40
C PRO A 93 -15.71 11.92 11.83
N ASP A 94 -15.68 10.68 12.34
CA ASP A 94 -15.01 10.32 13.59
C ASP A 94 -13.49 10.27 13.42
N ILE A 95 -13.03 10.03 12.18
CA ILE A 95 -11.61 9.92 11.83
C ILE A 95 -11.37 10.30 10.38
N ILE A 96 -10.23 10.92 10.12
CA ILE A 96 -9.72 11.16 8.77
C ILE A 96 -8.52 10.26 8.52
N HIS A 97 -8.52 9.54 7.40
CA HIS A 97 -7.40 8.69 6.97
C HIS A 97 -6.81 9.23 5.67
N ALA A 98 -5.54 9.67 5.70
CA ALA A 98 -4.85 10.25 4.56
C ALA A 98 -3.72 9.36 4.04
N SER A 99 -3.61 9.25 2.70
CA SER A 99 -2.54 8.51 2.01
C SER A 99 -1.32 9.40 1.78
N SER A 100 -0.18 9.07 2.37
CA SER A 100 1.09 9.79 2.32
C SER A 100 2.15 9.02 1.50
N PRO A 101 3.18 9.71 0.95
CA PRO A 101 3.31 11.14 0.79
C PRO A 101 2.63 11.63 -0.51
N GLY A 102 1.78 12.60 -0.39
CA GLY A 102 1.11 13.22 -1.52
C GLY A 102 0.62 14.62 -1.14
N ILE A 103 0.42 15.50 -2.11
CA ILE A 103 0.00 16.89 -1.83
C ILE A 103 -1.36 16.93 -1.12
N MET A 104 -2.26 15.99 -1.39
CA MET A 104 -3.58 15.90 -0.75
C MET A 104 -3.51 15.78 0.77
N VAL A 105 -2.42 15.24 1.33
CA VAL A 105 -2.30 15.09 2.80
C VAL A 105 -2.28 16.42 3.52
N PHE A 106 -1.82 17.50 2.87
CA PHE A 106 -1.88 18.86 3.45
C PHE A 106 -3.32 19.33 3.60
N GLY A 107 -4.17 19.05 2.60
CA GLY A 107 -5.61 19.34 2.69
C GLY A 107 -6.30 18.51 3.77
N ALA A 108 -6.00 17.21 3.84
CA ALA A 108 -6.51 16.33 4.89
C ALA A 108 -6.10 16.81 6.29
N LEU A 109 -4.83 17.23 6.47
CA LEU A 109 -4.32 17.79 7.71
C LEU A 109 -5.05 19.08 8.08
N ALA A 110 -5.23 20.01 7.12
CA ALA A 110 -5.92 21.25 7.34
C ALA A 110 -7.39 21.01 7.76
N ILE A 111 -8.12 20.14 7.07
CA ILE A 111 -9.51 19.78 7.39
C ILE A 111 -9.59 19.09 8.76
N ALA A 112 -8.69 18.16 9.08
CA ALA A 112 -8.65 17.49 10.37
C ALA A 112 -8.47 18.49 11.53
N LYS A 113 -7.58 19.47 11.36
CA LYS A 113 -7.37 20.53 12.35
C LYS A 113 -8.56 21.47 12.46
N LEU A 114 -9.13 21.90 11.33
CA LEU A 114 -10.29 22.79 11.28
C LEU A 114 -11.52 22.17 11.96
N LEU A 115 -11.77 20.89 11.71
CA LEU A 115 -12.92 20.16 12.25
C LEU A 115 -12.64 19.49 13.59
N SER A 116 -11.42 19.59 14.12
CA SER A 116 -11.00 18.93 15.36
C SER A 116 -11.26 17.42 15.33
N VAL A 117 -10.84 16.75 14.25
CA VAL A 117 -10.99 15.30 14.02
C VAL A 117 -9.63 14.63 14.05
N PRO A 118 -9.49 13.42 14.67
CA PRO A 118 -8.25 12.65 14.63
C PRO A 118 -7.83 12.29 13.22
N LEU A 119 -6.51 12.32 12.96
CA LEU A 119 -5.89 12.07 11.67
C LEU A 119 -4.97 10.85 11.72
N VAL A 120 -5.28 9.85 10.89
CA VAL A 120 -4.39 8.74 10.58
C VAL A 120 -3.72 9.00 9.23
N MET A 121 -2.41 8.81 9.15
CA MET A 121 -1.67 8.82 7.87
C MET A 121 -1.13 7.44 7.56
N SER A 122 -1.31 6.99 6.33
CA SER A 122 -0.69 5.76 5.83
C SER A 122 0.38 6.09 4.80
N TYR A 123 1.55 5.52 4.98
CA TYR A 123 2.71 5.72 4.10
C TYR A 123 2.75 4.62 3.03
N HIS A 124 2.80 4.97 1.76
CA HIS A 124 2.67 4.00 0.66
C HIS A 124 3.83 4.01 -0.32
N THR A 125 4.45 5.17 -0.54
CA THR A 125 5.52 5.34 -1.52
C THR A 125 6.75 5.92 -0.83
N HIS A 126 7.86 5.21 -0.91
CA HIS A 126 9.12 5.63 -0.29
C HIS A 126 9.87 6.62 -1.18
N VAL A 127 9.30 7.84 -1.32
CA VAL A 127 9.81 8.89 -2.21
C VAL A 127 11.29 9.21 -2.04
N PRO A 128 11.89 9.21 -0.83
CA PRO A 128 13.33 9.44 -0.67
C PRO A 128 14.22 8.51 -1.51
N VAL A 129 13.79 7.26 -1.73
CA VAL A 129 14.54 6.29 -2.57
C VAL A 129 14.38 6.58 -4.07
N TYR A 130 13.26 7.17 -4.46
CA TYR A 130 13.01 7.51 -5.88
C TYR A 130 13.69 8.80 -6.31
N ILE A 131 13.82 9.78 -5.43
CA ILE A 131 14.38 11.10 -5.73
C ILE A 131 15.73 11.01 -6.49
N PRO A 132 16.77 10.28 -6.02
CA PRO A 132 18.05 10.22 -6.70
C PRO A 132 18.00 9.58 -8.10
N ARG A 133 16.96 8.79 -8.38
CA ARG A 133 16.81 8.06 -9.65
C ARG A 133 16.10 8.89 -10.74
N TYR A 134 15.34 9.90 -10.32
CA TYR A 134 14.50 10.71 -11.23
C TYR A 134 14.78 12.21 -11.17
N THR A 135 15.46 12.67 -10.10
CA THR A 135 15.74 14.10 -9.87
C THR A 135 17.09 14.29 -9.16
N PHE A 136 17.27 15.44 -8.53
CA PHE A 136 18.51 15.80 -7.83
C PHE A 136 18.57 15.21 -6.41
N SER A 137 19.67 14.53 -6.08
CA SER A 137 19.84 13.84 -4.77
C SER A 137 19.74 14.78 -3.56
N TRP A 138 20.03 16.07 -3.70
CA TRP A 138 19.90 17.04 -2.61
C TRP A 138 18.44 17.25 -2.14
N LEU A 139 17.45 16.84 -2.94
CA LEU A 139 16.03 16.90 -2.56
C LEU A 139 15.62 15.81 -1.56
N VAL A 140 16.47 14.84 -1.26
CA VAL A 140 16.17 13.75 -0.31
C VAL A 140 15.92 14.30 1.09
N GLU A 141 16.81 15.18 1.60
CA GLU A 141 16.64 15.73 2.94
C GLU A 141 15.42 16.67 3.06
N PRO A 142 15.17 17.62 2.14
CA PRO A 142 13.91 18.34 2.11
C PRO A 142 12.67 17.44 2.12
N MET A 143 12.68 16.30 1.41
CA MET A 143 11.58 15.35 1.42
C MET A 143 11.42 14.71 2.81
N TRP A 144 12.50 14.35 3.48
CA TRP A 144 12.44 13.85 4.87
C TRP A 144 11.86 14.89 5.83
N GLN A 145 12.16 16.19 5.66
CA GLN A 145 11.54 17.26 6.45
C GLN A 145 10.02 17.31 6.25
N VAL A 146 9.56 17.18 5.01
CA VAL A 146 8.12 17.13 4.69
C VAL A 146 7.48 15.90 5.36
N ILE A 147 8.10 14.73 5.24
CA ILE A 147 7.60 13.49 5.84
C ILE A 147 7.53 13.63 7.37
N ARG A 148 8.59 14.16 8.02
CA ARG A 148 8.60 14.44 9.47
C ARG A 148 7.46 15.36 9.87
N PHE A 149 7.29 16.47 9.16
CA PHE A 149 6.23 17.44 9.44
C PHE A 149 4.84 16.79 9.38
N LEU A 150 4.53 16.08 8.31
CA LEU A 150 3.23 15.46 8.10
C LEU A 150 2.94 14.38 9.15
N HIS A 151 3.85 13.44 9.34
CA HIS A 151 3.63 12.31 10.23
C HIS A 151 3.65 12.70 11.72
N ARG A 152 4.42 13.74 12.12
CA ARG A 152 4.32 14.31 13.47
C ARG A 152 2.99 14.99 13.75
N ALA A 153 2.39 15.59 12.72
CA ALA A 153 1.08 16.23 12.81
C ALA A 153 -0.09 15.23 12.85
N ALA A 154 0.10 13.99 12.36
CA ALA A 154 -0.88 12.92 12.46
C ALA A 154 -0.95 12.35 13.90
N ASP A 155 -2.06 11.73 14.24
CA ASP A 155 -2.23 11.06 15.54
C ASP A 155 -1.73 9.62 15.52
N LEU A 156 -1.79 8.96 14.36
CA LEU A 156 -1.22 7.63 14.11
C LEU A 156 -0.67 7.52 12.69
N THR A 157 0.40 6.75 12.52
CA THR A 157 1.01 6.44 11.23
C THR A 157 0.93 4.96 10.94
N LEU A 158 0.44 4.60 9.75
CA LEU A 158 0.45 3.23 9.25
C LEU A 158 1.54 3.08 8.18
N VAL A 159 2.36 2.06 8.29
CA VAL A 159 3.46 1.78 7.34
C VAL A 159 3.32 0.38 6.74
N PRO A 160 3.80 0.16 5.50
CA PRO A 160 3.57 -1.09 4.77
C PRO A 160 4.53 -2.23 5.16
N SER A 161 5.66 -1.93 5.81
CA SER A 161 6.71 -2.93 6.10
C SER A 161 7.57 -2.55 7.31
N VAL A 162 8.22 -3.55 7.89
CA VAL A 162 9.21 -3.37 8.96
C VAL A 162 10.42 -2.57 8.49
N ALA A 163 10.81 -2.70 7.22
CA ALA A 163 11.88 -1.89 6.64
C ALA A 163 11.55 -0.38 6.74
N ILE A 164 10.31 0.01 6.40
CA ILE A 164 9.88 1.41 6.52
C ILE A 164 9.80 1.87 7.99
N ILE A 165 9.48 0.98 8.94
CA ILE A 165 9.56 1.32 10.37
C ILE A 165 11.00 1.74 10.72
N LYS A 166 11.99 0.93 10.33
CA LYS A 166 13.41 1.20 10.57
C LYS A 166 13.88 2.51 9.92
N ASP A 167 13.45 2.77 8.69
CA ASP A 167 13.78 4.02 8.00
C ASP A 167 13.18 5.24 8.72
N PHE A 168 11.95 5.12 9.22
CA PHE A 168 11.27 6.17 9.99
C PHE A 168 11.94 6.42 11.34
N GLU A 169 12.39 5.38 12.01
CA GLU A 169 13.16 5.47 13.26
C GLU A 169 14.52 6.15 13.03
N THR A 170 15.27 5.69 12.01
CA THR A 170 16.56 6.26 11.61
C THR A 170 16.45 7.73 11.20
N ALA A 171 15.41 8.08 10.45
CA ALA A 171 15.13 9.44 10.03
C ALA A 171 14.44 10.29 11.12
N HIS A 172 14.21 9.75 12.33
CA HIS A 172 13.50 10.42 13.43
C HIS A 172 12.16 11.05 13.02
N VAL A 173 11.37 10.33 12.20
CA VAL A 173 10.12 10.86 11.66
C VAL A 173 9.09 11.04 12.77
N ILE A 174 8.81 9.99 13.54
CA ILE A 174 7.79 9.97 14.59
C ILE A 174 8.18 8.90 15.64
N SER A 175 7.65 9.01 16.85
CA SER A 175 7.90 8.02 17.91
C SER A 175 7.27 6.66 17.60
N ALA A 176 7.98 5.57 17.92
CA ALA A 176 7.61 4.19 17.61
C ALA A 176 6.20 3.80 18.11
N ASN A 177 5.76 4.34 19.26
CA ASN A 177 4.45 4.07 19.84
C ASN A 177 3.27 4.59 18.96
N ARG A 178 3.54 5.48 18.00
CA ARG A 178 2.57 6.00 17.03
C ARG A 178 2.70 5.41 15.64
N ILE A 179 3.54 4.36 15.46
CA ILE A 179 3.65 3.62 14.20
C ILE A 179 2.95 2.27 14.35
N ARG A 180 2.22 1.87 13.32
CA ARG A 180 1.61 0.53 13.21
C ARG A 180 1.89 -0.04 11.84
N LEU A 181 2.13 -1.35 11.80
CA LEU A 181 2.28 -2.08 10.55
C LEU A 181 0.90 -2.30 9.93
N TRP A 182 0.69 -1.82 8.71
CA TRP A 182 -0.51 -2.14 7.96
C TRP A 182 -0.42 -3.58 7.45
N ASN A 183 -1.17 -4.48 8.03
CA ASN A 183 -1.18 -5.89 7.66
C ASN A 183 -1.46 -6.08 6.17
N LYS A 184 -0.72 -7.00 5.58
CA LYS A 184 -0.81 -7.33 4.15
C LYS A 184 -2.00 -8.26 3.93
N GLY A 185 -2.80 -7.98 2.92
CA GLY A 185 -3.89 -8.83 2.47
C GLY A 185 -3.79 -9.09 0.96
N VAL A 186 -4.37 -10.18 0.51
CA VAL A 186 -4.53 -10.53 -0.90
C VAL A 186 -5.93 -11.03 -1.17
N ASP A 187 -6.46 -10.76 -2.35
CA ASP A 187 -7.71 -11.37 -2.82
C ASP A 187 -7.42 -12.77 -3.39
N SER A 188 -7.43 -13.75 -2.50
CA SER A 188 -7.16 -15.13 -2.87
C SER A 188 -8.26 -15.79 -3.69
N ALA A 189 -9.43 -15.17 -3.82
CA ALA A 189 -10.48 -15.64 -4.72
C ALA A 189 -10.22 -15.20 -6.17
N SER A 190 -9.77 -13.95 -6.35
CA SER A 190 -9.39 -13.40 -7.65
C SER A 190 -8.06 -13.95 -8.15
N PHE A 191 -7.06 -14.14 -7.27
CA PHE A 191 -5.78 -14.76 -7.61
C PHE A 191 -5.77 -16.23 -7.16
N HIS A 192 -5.91 -17.16 -8.13
CA HIS A 192 -6.09 -18.58 -7.82
C HIS A 192 -5.54 -19.47 -8.94
N PRO A 193 -4.93 -20.65 -8.64
CA PRO A 193 -4.45 -21.58 -9.65
C PRO A 193 -5.50 -22.03 -10.69
N ARG A 194 -6.79 -21.98 -10.33
CA ARG A 194 -7.91 -22.32 -11.25
C ARG A 194 -7.96 -21.47 -12.52
N PHE A 195 -7.34 -20.28 -12.49
CA PHE A 195 -7.27 -19.39 -13.65
C PHE A 195 -6.16 -19.75 -14.63
N ARG A 196 -5.39 -20.82 -14.41
CA ARG A 196 -4.41 -21.29 -15.38
C ARG A 196 -5.09 -21.54 -16.72
N SER A 197 -4.60 -20.91 -17.78
CA SER A 197 -5.16 -20.94 -19.13
C SER A 197 -4.10 -21.32 -20.14
N HIS A 198 -4.39 -22.30 -20.98
CA HIS A 198 -3.50 -22.69 -22.08
C HIS A 198 -3.35 -21.53 -23.08
N GLU A 199 -4.43 -20.83 -23.41
CA GLU A 199 -4.39 -19.68 -24.31
C GLU A 199 -3.47 -18.56 -23.77
N MET A 200 -3.60 -18.23 -22.48
CA MET A 200 -2.71 -17.28 -21.84
C MET A 200 -1.26 -17.80 -21.84
N ARG A 201 -1.04 -19.08 -21.59
CA ARG A 201 0.29 -19.69 -21.65
C ARG A 201 0.93 -19.53 -23.03
N VAL A 202 0.20 -19.83 -24.11
CA VAL A 202 0.64 -19.64 -25.50
C VAL A 202 1.04 -18.16 -25.74
N ARG A 203 0.20 -17.24 -25.31
CA ARG A 203 0.47 -15.79 -25.46
C ARG A 203 1.72 -15.35 -24.69
N LEU A 204 1.90 -15.80 -23.45
CA LEU A 204 3.03 -15.42 -22.60
C LEU A 204 4.35 -16.06 -23.04
N SER A 205 4.30 -17.19 -23.72
CA SER A 205 5.47 -17.93 -24.19
C SER A 205 5.81 -17.71 -25.67
N ASP A 206 5.13 -16.75 -26.34
CA ASP A 206 5.29 -16.51 -27.78
C ASP A 206 5.10 -17.80 -28.60
N SER A 207 3.98 -18.47 -28.39
CA SER A 207 3.59 -19.73 -29.06
C SER A 207 4.45 -20.93 -28.73
N GLU A 208 5.22 -20.93 -27.64
CA GLU A 208 5.99 -22.09 -27.15
C GLU A 208 5.55 -22.50 -25.72
N PRO A 209 4.29 -22.99 -25.54
CA PRO A 209 3.70 -23.24 -24.23
C PRO A 209 4.40 -24.34 -23.42
N ASP A 210 5.15 -25.23 -24.08
CA ASP A 210 5.87 -26.33 -23.43
C ASP A 210 7.25 -25.90 -22.85
N LYS A 211 7.72 -24.69 -23.20
CA LYS A 211 8.97 -24.16 -22.64
C LYS A 211 8.75 -23.65 -21.22
N PRO A 212 9.75 -23.78 -20.32
CA PRO A 212 9.71 -23.16 -19.00
C PRO A 212 9.51 -21.64 -19.12
N LEU A 213 8.61 -21.08 -18.29
CA LEU A 213 8.20 -19.68 -18.37
C LEU A 213 8.38 -18.95 -17.04
N ILE A 214 9.29 -17.98 -17.05
CA ILE A 214 9.38 -16.97 -16.00
C ILE A 214 8.35 -15.87 -16.28
N ILE A 215 7.68 -15.39 -15.22
CA ILE A 215 6.83 -14.21 -15.32
C ILE A 215 7.35 -13.11 -14.39
N HIS A 216 7.24 -11.87 -14.86
CA HIS A 216 7.38 -10.66 -14.06
C HIS A 216 6.15 -9.78 -14.27
N VAL A 217 5.53 -9.35 -13.17
CA VAL A 217 4.35 -8.48 -13.20
C VAL A 217 4.66 -7.21 -12.42
N GLY A 218 4.39 -6.06 -13.02
CA GLY A 218 4.59 -4.80 -12.30
C GLY A 218 4.75 -3.58 -13.20
N ARG A 219 5.00 -2.44 -12.57
CA ARG A 219 5.34 -1.21 -13.26
C ARG A 219 6.79 -1.26 -13.76
N PHE A 220 7.03 -0.93 -15.02
CA PHE A 220 8.37 -0.86 -15.58
C PHE A 220 9.00 0.50 -15.23
N GLY A 221 9.79 0.50 -14.18
CA GLY A 221 10.54 1.65 -13.69
C GLY A 221 11.99 1.26 -13.40
N ARG A 222 12.91 2.22 -13.49
CA ARG A 222 14.36 2.00 -13.23
C ARG A 222 14.60 1.48 -11.81
N GLU A 223 13.74 1.85 -10.86
CA GLU A 223 13.79 1.38 -9.48
C GLU A 223 13.43 -0.10 -9.30
N LYS A 224 12.89 -0.74 -10.33
CA LYS A 224 12.50 -2.15 -10.29
C LYS A 224 13.62 -3.11 -10.62
N ASN A 225 14.80 -2.60 -11.00
CA ASN A 225 16.00 -3.39 -11.30
C ASN A 225 15.76 -4.50 -12.33
N LEU A 226 14.94 -4.20 -13.38
CA LEU A 226 14.54 -5.20 -14.39
C LEU A 226 15.70 -5.62 -15.31
N ASP A 227 16.76 -4.82 -15.37
CA ASP A 227 18.02 -5.11 -16.07
C ASP A 227 18.66 -6.40 -15.53
N PHE A 228 18.48 -6.68 -14.23
CA PHE A 228 18.93 -7.92 -13.61
C PHE A 228 18.32 -9.17 -14.26
N LEU A 229 17.07 -9.10 -14.72
CA LEU A 229 16.40 -10.21 -15.38
C LEU A 229 17.05 -10.57 -16.74
N LYS A 230 17.69 -9.60 -17.41
CA LYS A 230 18.49 -9.92 -18.60
C LYS A 230 19.66 -10.84 -18.27
N MET A 231 20.41 -10.50 -17.22
CA MET A 231 21.53 -11.34 -16.76
C MET A 231 21.06 -12.74 -16.33
N VAL A 232 19.88 -12.84 -15.71
CA VAL A 232 19.24 -14.12 -15.37
C VAL A 232 18.96 -14.92 -16.65
N MET A 233 18.35 -14.31 -17.67
CA MET A 233 18.00 -14.98 -18.92
C MET A 233 19.24 -15.42 -19.71
N ASP A 234 20.33 -14.65 -19.68
CA ASP A 234 21.62 -15.03 -20.30
C ASP A 234 22.19 -16.35 -19.71
N ARG A 235 21.81 -16.72 -18.46
CA ARG A 235 22.23 -17.94 -17.75
C ARG A 235 21.23 -19.10 -17.85
N LEU A 236 20.05 -18.89 -18.46
CA LEU A 236 18.96 -19.88 -18.55
C LEU A 236 18.55 -20.13 -20.01
N PRO A 237 19.39 -20.78 -20.81
CA PRO A 237 19.05 -21.07 -22.20
C PRO A 237 17.82 -21.98 -22.28
N GLY A 238 16.93 -21.69 -23.25
CA GLY A 238 15.70 -22.45 -23.46
C GLY A 238 14.53 -22.08 -22.54
N VAL A 239 14.72 -21.11 -21.62
CA VAL A 239 13.66 -20.55 -20.77
C VAL A 239 13.07 -19.32 -21.48
N ARG A 240 11.78 -19.10 -21.33
CA ARG A 240 11.07 -17.89 -21.79
C ARG A 240 10.74 -16.95 -20.62
N ILE A 241 10.61 -15.65 -20.91
CA ILE A 241 10.19 -14.67 -19.92
C ILE A 241 9.05 -13.82 -20.46
N ALA A 242 8.03 -13.59 -19.63
CA ALA A 242 6.94 -12.65 -19.91
C ALA A 242 6.95 -11.49 -18.93
N PHE A 243 6.89 -10.28 -19.47
CA PHE A 243 6.73 -9.02 -18.74
C PHE A 243 5.29 -8.54 -18.87
N VAL A 244 4.55 -8.57 -17.77
CA VAL A 244 3.16 -8.11 -17.68
C VAL A 244 3.13 -6.76 -16.96
N GLY A 245 2.79 -5.71 -17.68
CA GLY A 245 2.78 -4.37 -17.15
C GLY A 245 3.22 -3.31 -18.15
N ASP A 246 3.40 -2.10 -17.66
CA ASP A 246 3.85 -0.96 -18.46
C ASP A 246 4.57 0.06 -17.55
N GLY A 247 5.24 1.03 -18.15
CA GLY A 247 5.89 2.10 -17.40
C GLY A 247 6.91 2.88 -18.21
N PRO A 248 7.51 3.92 -17.60
CA PRO A 248 8.43 4.81 -18.32
C PRO A 248 9.70 4.13 -18.81
N TYR A 249 10.04 2.96 -18.29
CA TYR A 249 11.24 2.19 -18.66
C TYR A 249 10.99 1.13 -19.75
N ARG A 250 9.76 1.08 -20.29
CA ARG A 250 9.35 0.03 -21.25
C ARG A 250 10.19 -0.01 -22.49
N THR A 251 10.40 1.13 -23.15
CA THR A 251 11.13 1.20 -24.42
C THR A 251 12.58 0.76 -24.27
N GLU A 252 13.25 1.18 -23.20
CA GLU A 252 14.63 0.77 -22.90
C GLU A 252 14.69 -0.74 -22.56
N LEU A 253 13.70 -1.23 -21.86
CA LEU A 253 13.64 -2.66 -21.50
C LEU A 253 13.40 -3.53 -22.74
N GLU A 254 12.45 -3.18 -23.61
CA GLU A 254 12.20 -3.89 -24.87
C GLU A 254 13.46 -3.94 -25.74
N LYS A 255 14.20 -2.81 -25.83
CA LYS A 255 15.48 -2.75 -26.54
C LYS A 255 16.56 -3.65 -25.91
N MET A 256 16.61 -3.72 -24.59
CA MET A 256 17.57 -4.55 -23.85
C MET A 256 17.33 -6.05 -24.08
N PHE A 257 16.08 -6.47 -24.26
CA PHE A 257 15.68 -7.85 -24.52
C PHE A 257 15.50 -8.16 -26.01
N GLU A 258 15.91 -7.29 -26.91
CA GLU A 258 15.84 -7.51 -28.37
C GLU A 258 16.60 -8.79 -28.76
N GLY A 259 15.94 -9.68 -29.47
CA GLY A 259 16.48 -11.00 -29.87
C GLY A 259 16.47 -12.06 -28.77
N MET A 260 15.99 -11.76 -27.56
CA MET A 260 15.81 -12.73 -26.47
C MET A 260 14.40 -13.32 -26.46
N PRO A 261 14.20 -14.51 -25.87
CA PRO A 261 12.87 -15.14 -25.76
C PRO A 261 11.98 -14.43 -24.71
N ALA A 262 11.65 -13.17 -24.95
CA ALA A 262 10.93 -12.29 -24.04
C ALA A 262 9.66 -11.73 -24.68
N VAL A 263 8.54 -11.71 -23.92
CA VAL A 263 7.25 -11.18 -24.33
C VAL A 263 6.87 -9.99 -23.45
N PHE A 264 6.46 -8.88 -24.05
CA PHE A 264 5.96 -7.68 -23.38
C PHE A 264 4.47 -7.51 -23.67
N THR A 265 3.62 -7.88 -22.73
CA THR A 265 2.18 -7.95 -22.96
C THR A 265 1.44 -6.63 -22.82
N GLY A 266 2.05 -5.65 -22.17
CA GLY A 266 1.34 -4.47 -21.69
C GLY A 266 0.58 -4.75 -20.40
N MET A 267 -0.29 -3.80 -20.04
CA MET A 267 -1.08 -3.87 -18.80
C MET A 267 -2.22 -4.90 -18.92
N MET A 268 -2.36 -5.74 -17.90
CA MET A 268 -3.50 -6.64 -17.73
C MET A 268 -4.24 -6.32 -16.43
N GLN A 269 -5.54 -6.60 -16.37
CA GLN A 269 -6.39 -6.36 -15.20
C GLN A 269 -7.43 -7.50 -15.03
N GLY A 270 -8.02 -7.59 -13.83
CA GLY A 270 -9.09 -8.55 -13.55
C GLY A 270 -8.66 -9.98 -13.82
N GLU A 271 -9.52 -10.74 -14.50
CA GLU A 271 -9.30 -12.15 -14.79
C GLU A 271 -8.09 -12.39 -15.72
N GLU A 272 -7.85 -11.50 -16.69
CA GLU A 272 -6.69 -11.59 -17.57
C GLU A 272 -5.37 -11.56 -16.79
N LEU A 273 -5.27 -10.70 -15.78
CA LEU A 273 -4.10 -10.67 -14.88
C LEU A 273 -4.00 -11.94 -14.03
N SER A 274 -5.12 -12.45 -13.55
CA SER A 274 -5.17 -13.70 -12.78
C SER A 274 -4.72 -14.90 -13.61
N GLN A 275 -5.15 -14.95 -14.87
CA GLN A 275 -4.70 -15.96 -15.83
C GLN A 275 -3.19 -15.84 -16.12
N ALA A 276 -2.68 -14.62 -16.25
CA ALA A 276 -1.24 -14.39 -16.49
C ALA A 276 -0.39 -14.93 -15.34
N TYR A 277 -0.73 -14.62 -14.07
CA TYR A 277 -0.03 -15.21 -12.93
C TYR A 277 -0.10 -16.74 -12.94
N ALA A 278 -1.31 -17.30 -12.99
CA ALA A 278 -1.53 -18.73 -12.88
C ALA A 278 -0.90 -19.55 -14.02
N SER A 279 -0.58 -18.92 -15.15
CA SER A 279 -0.02 -19.58 -16.34
C SER A 279 1.52 -19.54 -16.39
N GLY A 280 2.20 -18.85 -15.45
CA GLY A 280 3.66 -18.91 -15.30
C GLY A 280 4.11 -20.13 -14.51
N ASP A 281 5.42 -20.43 -14.57
CA ASP A 281 6.04 -21.47 -13.76
C ASP A 281 6.76 -20.91 -12.54
N VAL A 282 7.43 -19.76 -12.69
CA VAL A 282 8.16 -19.06 -11.63
C VAL A 282 7.96 -17.57 -11.79
N PHE A 283 7.64 -16.88 -10.70
CA PHE A 283 7.61 -15.42 -10.64
C PHE A 283 8.94 -14.89 -10.10
N VAL A 284 9.55 -13.94 -10.81
CA VAL A 284 10.84 -13.35 -10.39
C VAL A 284 10.71 -11.88 -10.06
N MET A 285 11.18 -11.48 -8.87
CA MET A 285 11.10 -10.13 -8.34
C MET A 285 12.47 -9.58 -7.94
N PRO A 286 13.17 -8.83 -8.82
CA PRO A 286 14.51 -8.30 -8.53
C PRO A 286 14.48 -6.92 -7.84
N SER A 287 13.31 -6.35 -7.59
CA SER A 287 13.15 -4.98 -7.08
C SER A 287 13.55 -4.84 -5.61
N GLU A 288 14.61 -4.09 -5.33
CA GLU A 288 15.08 -3.81 -3.97
C GLU A 288 14.25 -2.74 -3.24
N SER A 289 13.43 -1.97 -3.96
CA SER A 289 12.69 -0.83 -3.44
C SER A 289 11.21 -1.09 -3.20
N GLU A 290 10.81 -2.35 -2.99
CA GLU A 290 9.41 -2.68 -2.71
C GLU A 290 9.00 -2.29 -1.30
N THR A 291 7.99 -1.45 -1.20
CA THR A 291 7.42 -1.08 0.10
C THR A 291 6.47 -2.14 0.65
N LEU A 292 5.68 -2.78 -0.22
CA LEU A 292 4.68 -3.77 0.14
C LEU A 292 4.93 -5.15 -0.50
N GLY A 293 5.18 -5.19 -1.83
CA GLY A 293 5.33 -6.43 -2.58
C GLY A 293 4.00 -7.10 -2.93
N GLN A 294 2.97 -6.33 -3.28
CA GLN A 294 1.63 -6.86 -3.61
C GLN A 294 1.68 -7.94 -4.69
N VAL A 295 2.49 -7.76 -5.73
CA VAL A 295 2.67 -8.72 -6.83
C VAL A 295 3.22 -10.08 -6.37
N VAL A 296 4.00 -10.11 -5.29
CA VAL A 296 4.48 -11.34 -4.65
C VAL A 296 3.32 -12.09 -4.00
N LEU A 297 2.45 -11.38 -3.26
CA LEU A 297 1.25 -11.98 -2.66
C LEU A 297 0.30 -12.54 -3.72
N GLU A 298 0.12 -11.82 -4.82
CA GLU A 298 -0.72 -12.23 -5.96
C GLU A 298 -0.18 -13.49 -6.66
N SER A 299 1.15 -13.56 -6.88
CA SER A 299 1.80 -14.74 -7.43
C SER A 299 1.66 -15.96 -6.52
N MET A 300 2.00 -15.82 -5.23
CA MET A 300 1.85 -16.88 -4.24
C MET A 300 0.39 -17.34 -4.13
N SER A 301 -0.55 -16.41 -4.18
CA SER A 301 -1.99 -16.70 -4.18
C SER A 301 -2.43 -17.48 -5.41
N SER A 302 -1.81 -17.24 -6.56
CA SER A 302 -2.03 -17.96 -7.81
C SER A 302 -1.32 -19.34 -7.84
N GLY A 303 -0.66 -19.75 -6.75
CA GLY A 303 0.06 -21.01 -6.65
C GLY A 303 1.36 -21.06 -7.46
N VAL A 304 1.90 -19.90 -7.82
CA VAL A 304 3.17 -19.80 -8.58
C VAL A 304 4.30 -19.41 -7.62
N PRO A 305 5.34 -20.25 -7.50
CA PRO A 305 6.48 -19.99 -6.65
C PRO A 305 7.19 -18.68 -7.01
N VAL A 306 7.72 -18.02 -6.00
CA VAL A 306 8.38 -16.73 -6.11
C VAL A 306 9.88 -16.88 -5.84
N VAL A 307 10.70 -16.27 -6.68
CA VAL A 307 12.13 -16.00 -6.42
C VAL A 307 12.30 -14.49 -6.34
N ALA A 308 12.56 -13.94 -5.16
CA ALA A 308 12.58 -12.50 -4.93
C ALA A 308 13.85 -12.05 -4.21
N VAL A 309 14.21 -10.78 -4.41
CA VAL A 309 15.34 -10.18 -3.68
C VAL A 309 14.97 -10.00 -2.20
N ARG A 310 15.94 -10.25 -1.32
CA ARG A 310 15.83 -10.05 0.13
C ARG A 310 15.98 -8.56 0.48
N ALA A 311 15.01 -7.74 0.09
CA ALA A 311 15.04 -6.29 0.31
C ALA A 311 13.65 -5.69 0.50
N GLY A 312 13.59 -4.50 1.06
CA GLY A 312 12.36 -3.74 1.27
C GLY A 312 11.33 -4.50 2.11
N GLY A 313 10.08 -4.53 1.65
CA GLY A 313 8.97 -5.22 2.32
C GLY A 313 8.83 -6.70 1.97
N ILE A 314 9.69 -7.27 1.13
CA ILE A 314 9.60 -8.68 0.71
C ILE A 314 9.84 -9.67 1.86
N PRO A 315 10.85 -9.46 2.75
CA PRO A 315 11.05 -10.33 3.91
C PRO A 315 9.86 -10.40 4.88
N ASP A 316 8.99 -9.38 4.90
CA ASP A 316 7.77 -9.42 5.70
C ASP A 316 6.68 -10.32 5.09
N ILE A 317 6.77 -10.62 3.80
CA ILE A 317 5.87 -11.55 3.10
C ILE A 317 6.38 -12.98 3.26
N ILE A 318 7.68 -13.17 3.09
CA ILE A 318 8.39 -14.46 3.12
C ILE A 318 9.33 -14.43 4.32
N PRO A 319 8.85 -14.72 5.53
CA PRO A 319 9.71 -14.81 6.71
C PRO A 319 10.69 -15.97 6.59
N GLY A 320 11.80 -15.89 7.33
CA GLY A 320 12.89 -16.86 7.17
C GLY A 320 12.52 -18.33 7.40
N ASP A 321 11.52 -18.59 8.23
CA ASP A 321 10.97 -19.94 8.46
C ASP A 321 10.09 -20.47 7.33
N ALA A 322 9.60 -19.59 6.46
CA ALA A 322 8.81 -19.93 5.27
C ALA A 322 9.68 -20.06 3.99
N GLU A 323 10.89 -19.53 4.01
CA GLU A 323 11.83 -19.61 2.89
C GLU A 323 12.19 -21.07 2.57
N GLY A 324 12.26 -21.40 1.29
CA GLY A 324 12.48 -22.77 0.81
C GLY A 324 11.23 -23.66 0.84
N ARG A 325 10.15 -23.24 1.53
CA ARG A 325 8.86 -23.95 1.57
C ARG A 325 7.76 -23.26 0.76
N THR A 326 7.72 -21.93 0.78
CA THR A 326 6.71 -21.14 0.08
C THR A 326 7.28 -20.34 -1.07
N SER A 327 8.56 -19.97 -0.99
CA SER A 327 9.25 -19.09 -1.92
C SER A 327 10.74 -19.11 -1.65
N PHE A 328 11.53 -18.52 -2.54
CA PHE A 328 12.95 -18.27 -2.34
C PHE A 328 13.28 -16.78 -2.27
N LEU A 329 14.27 -16.45 -1.44
CA LEU A 329 14.86 -15.12 -1.39
C LEU A 329 16.35 -15.18 -1.76
N PHE A 330 16.84 -14.24 -2.55
CA PHE A 330 18.26 -14.08 -2.86
C PHE A 330 18.81 -12.74 -2.36
N ALA A 331 20.12 -12.65 -2.10
CA ALA A 331 20.73 -11.40 -1.66
C ALA A 331 20.77 -10.38 -2.82
N PRO A 332 20.66 -9.06 -2.53
CA PRO A 332 20.78 -8.02 -3.57
C PRO A 332 22.04 -8.23 -4.43
N GLY A 333 21.86 -8.28 -5.75
CA GLY A 333 22.94 -8.48 -6.73
C GLY A 333 23.47 -9.91 -6.87
N ASP A 334 23.03 -10.88 -6.07
CA ASP A 334 23.46 -12.26 -6.15
C ASP A 334 22.77 -13.02 -7.30
N LEU A 335 23.39 -12.92 -8.47
CA LEU A 335 22.90 -13.54 -9.70
C LEU A 335 22.98 -15.08 -9.65
N ASP A 336 24.04 -15.63 -9.08
CA ASP A 336 24.26 -17.07 -9.08
C ASP A 336 23.26 -17.77 -8.17
N ASP A 337 22.99 -17.24 -6.99
CA ASP A 337 21.96 -17.74 -6.07
C ASP A 337 20.54 -17.62 -6.69
N CYS A 338 20.23 -16.48 -7.31
CA CYS A 338 18.96 -16.28 -8.02
C CYS A 338 18.76 -17.32 -9.13
N VAL A 339 19.74 -17.47 -10.02
CA VAL A 339 19.69 -18.43 -11.15
C VAL A 339 19.61 -19.87 -10.65
N GLY A 340 20.35 -20.22 -9.60
CA GLY A 340 20.30 -21.55 -8.99
C GLY A 340 18.89 -21.91 -8.48
N LYS A 341 18.25 -20.99 -7.78
CA LYS A 341 16.87 -21.15 -7.26
C LYS A 341 15.82 -21.23 -8.37
N ILE A 342 15.95 -20.42 -9.42
CA ILE A 342 15.06 -20.49 -10.58
C ILE A 342 15.25 -21.83 -11.29
N ARG A 343 16.50 -22.27 -11.54
CA ARG A 343 16.79 -23.53 -12.21
C ARG A 343 16.19 -24.71 -11.45
N LEU A 344 16.33 -24.74 -10.12
CA LEU A 344 15.73 -25.78 -9.29
C LEU A 344 14.22 -25.89 -9.53
N LEU A 345 13.51 -24.74 -9.50
CA LEU A 345 12.06 -24.70 -9.72
C LEU A 345 11.64 -25.07 -11.14
N LEU A 346 12.49 -24.81 -12.14
CA LEU A 346 12.16 -25.11 -13.55
C LEU A 346 12.51 -26.56 -13.95
N THR A 347 13.37 -27.27 -13.17
CA THR A 347 13.79 -28.63 -13.46
C THR A 347 13.09 -29.68 -12.60
N ASP A 348 12.47 -29.28 -11.49
CA ASP A 348 11.75 -30.17 -10.57
C ASP A 348 10.27 -29.72 -10.46
N ASP A 349 9.42 -30.33 -11.26
CA ASP A 349 7.99 -30.01 -11.37
C ASP A 349 7.23 -30.35 -10.09
N GLU A 350 7.61 -31.42 -9.40
CA GLU A 350 6.99 -31.84 -8.14
C GLU A 350 7.30 -30.84 -7.04
N PHE A 351 8.56 -30.48 -6.86
CA PHE A 351 9.02 -29.51 -5.89
C PHE A 351 8.39 -28.13 -6.16
N ARG A 352 8.36 -27.69 -7.44
CA ARG A 352 7.69 -26.46 -7.85
C ARG A 352 6.20 -26.48 -7.46
N GLY A 353 5.51 -27.59 -7.73
CA GLY A 353 4.10 -27.75 -7.40
C GLY A 353 3.83 -27.73 -5.90
N ASP A 354 4.68 -28.38 -5.10
CA ASP A 354 4.57 -28.39 -3.64
C ASP A 354 4.78 -27.01 -3.04
N MET A 355 5.80 -26.30 -3.51
CA MET A 355 6.06 -24.92 -3.09
C MET A 355 4.86 -24.00 -3.43
N GLY A 356 4.31 -24.12 -4.64
CA GLY A 356 3.15 -23.34 -5.07
C GLY A 356 1.91 -23.62 -4.21
N ARG A 357 1.62 -24.87 -3.89
CA ARG A 357 0.51 -25.26 -2.99
C ARG A 357 0.70 -24.71 -1.58
N THR A 358 1.91 -24.81 -1.04
CA THR A 358 2.24 -24.29 0.29
C THR A 358 2.15 -22.77 0.34
N ALA A 359 2.66 -22.08 -0.68
CA ALA A 359 2.54 -20.63 -0.82
C ALA A 359 1.07 -20.19 -0.86
N ARG A 360 0.25 -20.88 -1.64
CA ARG A 360 -1.20 -20.65 -1.72
C ARG A 360 -1.89 -20.77 -0.36
N ALA A 361 -1.63 -21.85 0.37
CA ALA A 361 -2.21 -22.09 1.67
C ALA A 361 -1.87 -20.98 2.70
N GLU A 362 -0.67 -20.40 2.62
CA GLU A 362 -0.28 -19.24 3.43
C GLU A 362 -1.02 -17.97 3.02
N MET A 363 -1.29 -17.79 1.73
CA MET A 363 -2.02 -16.60 1.25
C MET A 363 -3.50 -16.64 1.61
N GLU A 364 -4.12 -17.81 1.66
CA GLU A 364 -5.51 -17.96 2.11
C GLU A 364 -5.74 -17.52 3.56
N LYS A 365 -4.69 -17.53 4.39
CA LYS A 365 -4.73 -17.02 5.77
C LYS A 365 -4.61 -15.49 5.83
N ARG A 366 -4.23 -14.81 4.74
CA ARG A 366 -3.98 -13.36 4.68
C ARG A 366 -5.16 -12.63 4.01
N ASP A 367 -6.30 -12.63 4.70
CA ASP A 367 -7.55 -12.03 4.22
C ASP A 367 -7.54 -10.49 4.40
N TRP A 368 -7.96 -9.76 3.35
CA TRP A 368 -8.21 -8.32 3.39
C TRP A 368 -9.22 -7.89 4.45
N ARG A 369 -10.23 -8.73 4.71
CA ARG A 369 -11.25 -8.45 5.72
C ARG A 369 -10.67 -8.44 7.13
N ALA A 370 -9.81 -9.41 7.44
CA ALA A 370 -9.11 -9.46 8.73
C ALA A 370 -8.16 -8.28 8.90
N ALA A 371 -7.39 -7.94 7.87
CA ALA A 371 -6.50 -6.77 7.86
C ALA A 371 -7.28 -5.46 8.08
N SER A 372 -8.41 -5.29 7.39
CA SER A 372 -9.27 -4.11 7.54
C SER A 372 -9.90 -4.04 8.92
N LYS A 373 -10.31 -5.18 9.50
CA LYS A 373 -10.87 -5.27 10.86
C LYS A 373 -9.86 -4.82 11.92
N THR A 374 -8.60 -5.21 11.80
CA THR A 374 -7.52 -4.76 12.70
C THR A 374 -7.33 -3.25 12.62
N ILE A 375 -7.26 -2.67 11.42
CA ILE A 375 -7.13 -1.21 11.25
C ILE A 375 -8.31 -0.49 11.90
N ARG A 376 -9.53 -0.95 11.61
CA ARG A 376 -10.74 -0.36 12.13
C ARG A 376 -10.84 -0.43 13.66
N ASN A 377 -10.66 -1.62 14.23
CA ASN A 377 -10.96 -1.87 15.64
C ASN A 377 -9.82 -1.47 16.56
N GLU A 378 -8.56 -1.63 16.12
CA GLU A 378 -7.40 -1.42 16.95
C GLU A 378 -6.71 -0.09 16.62
N PHE A 379 -6.42 0.16 15.35
CA PHE A 379 -5.61 1.32 14.98
C PHE A 379 -6.40 2.61 15.00
N TYR A 380 -7.63 2.60 14.50
CA TYR A 380 -8.50 3.79 14.58
C TYR A 380 -8.87 4.12 16.02
N SER A 381 -9.18 3.11 16.83
CA SER A 381 -9.43 3.32 18.27
C SER A 381 -8.20 3.90 18.97
N SER A 382 -7.00 3.37 18.70
CA SER A 382 -5.74 3.91 19.23
C SER A 382 -5.48 5.35 18.80
N ALA A 383 -5.79 5.71 17.55
CA ALA A 383 -5.64 7.07 17.05
C ALA A 383 -6.60 8.05 17.74
N ILE A 384 -7.86 7.65 17.91
CA ILE A 384 -8.90 8.43 18.61
C ILE A 384 -8.50 8.64 20.06
N ASP A 385 -8.05 7.60 20.76
CA ASP A 385 -7.63 7.70 22.16
C ASP A 385 -6.40 8.58 22.34
N TYR A 386 -5.42 8.45 21.45
CA TYR A 386 -4.25 9.33 21.43
C TYR A 386 -4.66 10.80 21.21
N TRP A 387 -5.54 11.05 20.24
CA TRP A 387 -6.04 12.39 19.94
C TRP A 387 -6.80 12.98 21.15
N ARG A 388 -7.69 12.20 21.78
CA ARG A 388 -8.44 12.62 22.99
C ARG A 388 -7.51 13.01 24.12
N LYS A 389 -6.50 12.17 24.38
CA LYS A 389 -5.50 12.45 25.42
C LYS A 389 -4.75 13.74 25.14
N LYS A 390 -4.29 13.93 23.88
CA LYS A 390 -3.62 15.15 23.45
C LYS A 390 -4.48 16.41 23.59
N GLN A 391 -5.79 16.32 23.30
CA GLN A 391 -6.73 17.42 23.51
C GLN A 391 -6.91 17.72 25.01
N ALA A 392 -7.03 16.70 25.82
CA ALA A 392 -7.12 16.87 27.28
C ALA A 392 -5.88 17.56 27.85
N ASP A 393 -4.69 17.16 27.42
CA ASP A 393 -3.42 17.77 27.85
C ASP A 393 -3.30 19.27 27.49
N ILE A 394 -3.95 19.70 26.40
CA ILE A 394 -4.02 21.12 25.99
C ILE A 394 -5.04 21.90 26.80
N VAL A 395 -6.19 21.29 27.13
CA VAL A 395 -7.31 21.96 27.80
C VAL A 395 -7.13 22.03 29.32
N GLN A 396 -6.51 21.02 29.94
CA GLN A 396 -6.28 21.00 31.40
C GLN A 396 -5.61 22.27 31.95
N PRO A 397 -4.51 22.80 31.39
CA PRO A 397 -3.90 24.02 31.89
C PRO A 397 -4.82 25.24 31.80
N LEU A 398 -5.64 25.31 30.73
CA LEU A 398 -6.61 26.39 30.54
C LEU A 398 -7.76 26.30 31.56
N GLN A 399 -8.24 25.10 31.84
CA GLN A 399 -9.26 24.86 32.88
C GLN A 399 -8.72 25.20 34.27
N TRP A 400 -7.49 24.84 34.56
CA TRP A 400 -6.84 25.18 35.83
C TRP A 400 -6.68 26.70 35.99
N LEU A 401 -6.25 27.40 34.94
CA LEU A 401 -6.22 28.88 34.94
C LEU A 401 -7.61 29.49 35.13
N ALA A 402 -8.61 28.98 34.41
CA ALA A 402 -9.98 29.48 34.56
C ALA A 402 -10.52 29.28 35.99
N GLN A 403 -10.21 28.16 36.65
CA GLN A 403 -10.59 27.92 38.02
C GLN A 403 -9.90 28.87 39.02
N MET A 404 -8.67 29.30 38.74
CA MET A 404 -7.99 30.32 39.58
C MET A 404 -8.67 31.70 39.54
N PHE A 405 -9.33 32.05 38.42
CA PHE A 405 -10.00 33.32 38.24
C PHE A 405 -11.51 33.27 38.48
N MET A 406 -12.09 32.10 38.74
CA MET A 406 -13.49 32.01 39.14
C MET A 406 -13.64 32.22 40.64
N PRO A 407 -14.50 33.15 41.11
CA PRO A 407 -14.78 33.29 42.53
C PRO A 407 -15.40 31.98 43.06
N ALA A 408 -14.96 31.60 44.26
CA ALA A 408 -15.49 30.39 44.92
C ALA A 408 -17.02 30.46 45.01
N PRO A 409 -17.75 29.36 44.73
CA PRO A 409 -19.20 29.35 44.87
C PRO A 409 -19.54 29.71 46.29
N ASN A 410 -20.34 30.76 46.48
CA ASN A 410 -20.87 31.21 47.78
C ASN A 410 -21.47 30.00 48.50
N ARG A 411 -20.82 29.52 49.57
CA ARG A 411 -21.46 28.63 50.54
C ARG A 411 -22.64 29.35 51.13
N VAL A 412 -23.84 29.01 50.68
CA VAL A 412 -25.07 29.39 51.39
C VAL A 412 -25.01 28.72 52.73
N ILE A 413 -24.65 29.51 53.74
CA ILE A 413 -24.79 29.09 55.16
C ILE A 413 -26.29 29.02 55.44
N GLY A 414 -26.81 27.80 55.40
CA GLY A 414 -28.17 27.52 55.83
C GLY A 414 -28.28 27.86 57.33
N GLY A 415 -28.84 29.00 57.60
CA GLY A 415 -29.21 29.41 58.99
C GLY A 415 -30.24 28.42 59.52
N GLY A 416 -29.82 27.63 60.52
CA GLY A 416 -30.77 26.80 61.30
C GLY A 416 -31.71 27.71 62.12
N ILE A 417 -32.98 27.57 61.85
CA ILE A 417 -34.02 28.08 62.75
C ILE A 417 -34.29 26.97 63.73
N LYS A 418 -33.90 27.22 64.98
CA LYS A 418 -34.41 26.48 66.17
C LYS A 418 -35.83 26.91 66.43
N GLN A 419 -36.79 26.00 66.43
CA GLN A 419 -37.88 25.91 67.40
C GLN A 419 -38.27 24.44 67.58
#